data_4c290c3382b572a978cf4ec11ede2f01
#
_entry.id   4c290c3382b572a978cf4ec11ede2f01
#
_cell.length_a   1.000
_cell.length_b   1.000
_cell.length_c   1.000
_cell.angle_alpha   90.00
_cell.angle_beta   90.00
_cell.angle_gamma   90.00
#
_symmetry.space_group_name_H-M   'P 1'
#
loop_
_entity.id
_entity.type
_entity.pdbx_description
1 polymer ?
#
loop_
_entity_poly.entity_id
_entity_poly.type
_entity_poly.pdbx_seq_one_letter_code
_entity_poly.pdbx_strand_id
1 'polypeptide(L)'
;MLNDLIAHIATINGLSDSTARTALGIVLNSAERQASPFAPAMFKTIPGARALAARTGSEFGEATGIIARLIEQTPGGKRVVAQSMITSLHAIGLDHKAIGHLLPSISAFMEETCEMTGFGHLGDLVGHDLDAEIGAAKAA
;
A
#
# COMPACT_ATOMS: atom_id res chain seq x y z
N MET A 1 -13.77 0.49 -11.72
CA MET A 1 -13.46 1.03 -10.39
C MET A 1 -11.96 1.05 -10.08
N LEU A 2 -11.22 0.00 -10.41
CA LEU A 2 -9.77 -0.01 -10.21
C LEU A 2 -9.07 1.13 -10.96
N ASN A 3 -9.43 1.37 -12.21
CA ASN A 3 -8.85 2.45 -13.00
C ASN A 3 -9.17 3.83 -12.42
N ASP A 4 -10.35 3.99 -11.81
CA ASP A 4 -10.73 5.24 -11.16
C ASP A 4 -9.88 5.51 -9.93
N LEU A 5 -9.60 4.46 -9.14
CA LEU A 5 -8.73 4.56 -7.98
C LEU A 5 -7.30 4.91 -8.42
N ILE A 6 -6.79 4.26 -9.46
CA ILE A 6 -5.46 4.54 -10.00
C ILE A 6 -5.37 5.99 -10.48
N ALA A 7 -6.37 6.47 -11.21
CA ALA A 7 -6.40 7.86 -11.69
C ALA A 7 -6.44 8.85 -10.52
N HIS A 8 -7.18 8.55 -9.48
CA HIS A 8 -7.25 9.37 -8.27
C HIS A 8 -5.87 9.46 -7.59
N ILE A 9 -5.20 8.32 -7.40
CA ILE A 9 -3.86 8.28 -6.82
C ILE A 9 -2.88 9.09 -7.67
N ALA A 10 -2.93 8.92 -8.99
CA ALA A 10 -2.06 9.61 -9.92
C ALA A 10 -2.25 11.13 -9.82
N THR A 11 -3.49 11.60 -9.83
CA THR A 11 -3.81 13.02 -9.81
C THR A 11 -3.39 13.67 -8.49
N ILE A 12 -3.75 13.06 -7.37
CA ILE A 12 -3.49 13.64 -6.04
C ILE A 12 -2.00 13.66 -5.71
N ASN A 13 -1.26 12.64 -6.16
CA ASN A 13 0.15 12.49 -5.80
C ASN A 13 1.11 12.94 -6.91
N GLY A 14 0.59 13.46 -8.01
CA GLY A 14 1.43 13.93 -9.12
C GLY A 14 2.23 12.80 -9.79
N LEU A 15 1.62 11.62 -9.94
CA LEU A 15 2.25 10.45 -10.51
C LEU A 15 1.68 10.13 -11.90
N SER A 16 2.46 9.43 -12.72
CA SER A 16 1.90 8.84 -13.94
C SER A 16 0.94 7.71 -13.56
N ASP A 17 0.02 7.36 -14.47
CA ASP A 17 -0.90 6.24 -14.23
C ASP A 17 -0.15 4.94 -14.02
N SER A 18 0.92 4.72 -14.76
CA SER A 18 1.77 3.53 -14.62
C SER A 18 2.40 3.44 -13.23
N THR A 19 2.99 4.54 -12.74
CA THR A 19 3.58 4.59 -11.41
C THR A 19 2.52 4.43 -10.32
N ALA A 20 1.36 5.09 -10.49
CA ALA A 20 0.26 4.97 -9.54
C ALA A 20 -0.26 3.53 -9.45
N ARG A 21 -0.38 2.84 -10.58
CA ARG A 21 -0.78 1.43 -10.62
C ARG A 21 0.20 0.55 -9.85
N THR A 22 1.48 0.72 -10.11
CA THR A 22 2.54 -0.04 -9.42
C THR A 22 2.53 0.26 -7.93
N ALA A 23 2.41 1.53 -7.56
CA ALA A 23 2.33 1.95 -6.15
C ALA A 23 1.15 1.28 -5.43
N LEU A 24 -0.03 1.29 -6.04
CA LEU A 24 -1.21 0.63 -5.48
C LEU A 24 -0.97 -0.87 -5.32
N GLY A 25 -0.38 -1.51 -6.31
CA GLY A 25 -0.04 -2.94 -6.24
C GLY A 25 0.92 -3.26 -5.10
N ILE A 26 1.92 -2.42 -4.89
CA ILE A 26 2.87 -2.58 -3.77
C ILE A 26 2.13 -2.48 -2.43
N VAL A 27 1.26 -1.49 -2.27
CA VAL A 27 0.49 -1.31 -1.03
C VAL A 27 -0.43 -2.51 -0.78
N LEU A 28 -1.14 -2.97 -1.79
CA LEU A 28 -2.07 -4.10 -1.65
C LEU A 28 -1.33 -5.40 -1.33
N ASN A 29 -0.22 -5.67 -2.00
CA ASN A 29 0.60 -6.85 -1.69
C ASN A 29 1.14 -6.78 -0.26
N SER A 30 1.61 -5.61 0.15
CA SER A 30 2.13 -5.42 1.51
C SER A 30 1.04 -5.59 2.56
N ALA A 31 -0.18 -5.10 2.28
CA ALA A 31 -1.33 -5.30 3.17
C ALA A 31 -1.67 -6.77 3.32
N GLU A 32 -1.65 -7.54 2.23
CA GLU A 32 -1.88 -8.98 2.27
C GLU A 32 -0.79 -9.69 3.09
N ARG A 33 0.46 -9.31 2.89
CA ARG A 33 1.60 -9.90 3.61
C ARG A 33 1.58 -9.57 5.10
N GLN A 34 0.97 -8.45 5.48
CA GLN A 34 0.78 -8.08 6.89
C GLN A 34 -0.49 -8.65 7.49
N ALA A 35 -1.27 -9.41 6.71
CA ALA A 35 -2.58 -9.89 7.09
C ALA A 35 -3.52 -8.75 7.55
N SER A 36 -3.37 -7.58 6.97
CA SER A 36 -4.25 -6.44 7.26
C SER A 36 -5.66 -6.73 6.75
N PRO A 37 -6.70 -6.45 7.53
CA PRO A 37 -8.08 -6.62 7.08
C PRO A 37 -8.44 -5.73 5.89
N PHE A 38 -7.64 -4.71 5.61
CA PHE A 38 -7.80 -3.86 4.43
C PHE A 38 -7.65 -4.66 3.13
N ALA A 39 -6.72 -5.61 3.08
CA ALA A 39 -6.47 -6.39 1.86
C ALA A 39 -7.70 -7.18 1.41
N PRO A 40 -8.29 -8.08 2.23
CA PRO A 40 -9.48 -8.80 1.80
C PRO A 40 -10.67 -7.87 1.50
N ALA A 41 -10.80 -6.75 2.22
CA ALA A 41 -11.85 -5.77 1.95
C ALA A 41 -11.68 -5.15 0.56
N MET A 42 -10.45 -4.77 0.20
CA MET A 42 -10.15 -4.24 -1.13
C MET A 42 -10.39 -5.28 -2.23
N PHE A 43 -9.93 -6.50 -2.01
CA PHE A 43 -10.06 -7.57 -3.00
C PHE A 43 -11.53 -7.92 -3.26
N LYS A 44 -12.36 -7.83 -2.24
CA LYS A 44 -13.81 -8.07 -2.37
C LYS A 44 -14.51 -6.90 -3.08
N THR A 45 -14.07 -5.67 -2.83
CA THR A 45 -14.77 -4.46 -3.26
C THR A 45 -14.35 -4.01 -4.66
N ILE A 46 -13.07 -4.16 -5.00
CA ILE A 46 -12.52 -3.66 -6.26
C ILE A 46 -12.10 -4.81 -7.16
N PRO A 47 -12.84 -5.09 -8.25
CA PRO A 47 -12.44 -6.11 -9.23
C PRO A 47 -11.05 -5.81 -9.79
N GLY A 48 -10.19 -6.83 -9.83
CA GLY A 48 -8.82 -6.69 -10.34
C GLY A 48 -7.78 -6.33 -9.30
N ALA A 49 -8.19 -5.92 -8.09
CA ALA A 49 -7.24 -5.53 -7.04
C ALA A 49 -6.36 -6.70 -6.61
N ARG A 50 -6.94 -7.90 -6.44
CA ARG A 50 -6.18 -9.10 -6.09
C ARG A 50 -5.16 -9.45 -7.15
N ALA A 51 -5.55 -9.40 -8.42
CA ALA A 51 -4.65 -9.69 -9.54
C ALA A 51 -3.50 -8.68 -9.59
N LEU A 52 -3.79 -7.42 -9.36
CA LEU A 52 -2.77 -6.36 -9.32
C LEU A 52 -1.77 -6.61 -8.17
N ALA A 53 -2.26 -6.94 -6.99
CA ALA A 53 -1.41 -7.24 -5.84
C ALA A 53 -0.48 -8.43 -6.12
N ALA A 54 -1.00 -9.50 -6.71
CA ALA A 54 -0.23 -10.69 -7.03
C ALA A 54 0.82 -10.42 -8.11
N ARG A 55 0.45 -9.70 -9.16
CA ARG A 55 1.38 -9.35 -10.23
C ARG A 55 2.52 -8.48 -9.71
N THR A 56 2.18 -7.43 -8.98
CA THR A 56 3.17 -6.50 -8.44
C THR A 56 4.07 -7.20 -7.44
N GLY A 57 3.49 -8.00 -6.54
CA GLY A 57 4.27 -8.79 -5.58
C GLY A 57 5.29 -9.67 -6.28
N SER A 58 4.86 -10.38 -7.32
CA SER A 58 5.74 -11.25 -8.10
C SER A 58 6.85 -10.46 -8.79
N GLU A 59 6.55 -9.29 -9.35
CA GLU A 59 7.54 -8.43 -10.02
C GLU A 59 8.63 -7.96 -9.04
N PHE A 60 8.28 -7.75 -7.79
CA PHE A 60 9.21 -7.30 -6.76
C PHE A 60 9.79 -8.47 -5.94
N GLY A 61 9.53 -9.70 -6.35
CA GLY A 61 10.07 -10.89 -5.67
C GLY A 61 9.45 -11.17 -4.31
N GLU A 62 8.24 -10.69 -4.08
CA GLU A 62 7.56 -10.82 -2.80
C GLU A 62 6.55 -11.97 -2.80
N ALA A 63 6.26 -12.51 -1.61
CA ALA A 63 5.27 -13.57 -1.45
C ALA A 63 3.87 -13.07 -1.82
N THR A 64 3.06 -13.95 -2.41
CA THR A 64 1.68 -13.65 -2.80
C THR A 64 0.73 -14.75 -2.34
N GLY A 65 -0.56 -14.44 -2.30
CA GLY A 65 -1.60 -15.40 -1.96
C GLY A 65 -1.47 -15.96 -0.55
N ILE A 66 -1.67 -17.26 -0.41
CA ILE A 66 -1.64 -17.93 0.90
C ILE A 66 -0.24 -17.81 1.55
N ILE A 67 0.82 -17.92 0.75
CA ILE A 67 2.19 -17.83 1.25
C ILE A 67 2.46 -16.47 1.88
N ALA A 68 1.88 -15.41 1.32
CA ALA A 68 2.04 -14.06 1.85
C ALA A 68 1.61 -13.95 3.31
N ARG A 69 0.55 -14.67 3.69
CA ARG A 69 0.00 -14.61 5.05
C ARG A 69 0.87 -15.31 6.10
N LEU A 70 1.77 -16.18 5.68
CA LEU A 70 2.64 -16.92 6.60
C LEU A 70 3.72 -16.02 7.20
N ILE A 71 4.05 -14.92 6.56
CA ILE A 71 5.05 -13.96 7.04
C ILE A 71 4.64 -13.35 8.38
N GLU A 72 3.34 -13.19 8.61
CA GLU A 72 2.81 -12.65 9.86
C GLU A 72 3.27 -13.45 11.08
N GLN A 73 3.51 -14.74 10.94
CA GLN A 73 3.92 -15.60 12.04
C GLN A 73 5.39 -15.47 12.39
N THR A 74 6.17 -14.76 11.57
CA THR A 74 7.58 -14.54 11.80
C THR A 74 7.75 -13.36 12.76
N PRO A 75 8.53 -13.51 13.85
CA PRO A 75 8.81 -12.37 14.74
C PRO A 75 9.37 -11.18 13.96
N GLY A 76 8.73 -10.01 14.11
CA GLY A 76 9.11 -8.82 13.37
C GLY A 76 8.66 -8.78 11.92
N GLY A 77 7.87 -9.79 11.48
CA GLY A 77 7.44 -9.91 10.08
C GLY A 77 6.71 -8.71 9.54
N LYS A 78 5.77 -8.14 10.30
CA LYS A 78 5.03 -6.95 9.89
C LYS A 78 5.95 -5.75 9.67
N ARG A 79 6.92 -5.57 10.53
CA ARG A 79 7.89 -4.49 10.41
C ARG A 79 8.76 -4.66 9.15
N VAL A 80 9.21 -5.87 8.89
CA VAL A 80 10.01 -6.19 7.69
C VAL A 80 9.19 -5.91 6.44
N VAL A 81 7.91 -6.28 6.42
CA VAL A 81 7.03 -6.02 5.28
C VAL A 81 6.85 -4.51 5.09
N ALA A 82 6.63 -3.76 6.16
CA ALA A 82 6.49 -2.30 6.08
C ALA A 82 7.75 -1.65 5.51
N GLN A 83 8.93 -2.05 5.96
CA GLN A 83 10.20 -1.53 5.45
C GLN A 83 10.38 -1.88 3.97
N SER A 84 10.06 -3.11 3.58
CA SER A 84 10.13 -3.55 2.20
C SER A 84 9.17 -2.75 1.31
N MET A 85 7.96 -2.46 1.79
CA MET A 85 6.99 -1.63 1.08
C MET A 85 7.57 -0.23 0.81
N ILE A 86 8.12 0.41 1.83
CA ILE A 86 8.71 1.74 1.71
C ILE A 86 9.87 1.71 0.72
N THR A 87 10.75 0.71 0.81
CA THR A 87 11.88 0.55 -0.10
C THR A 87 11.42 0.41 -1.56
N SER A 88 10.38 -0.41 -1.79
CA SER A 88 9.84 -0.61 -3.15
C SER A 88 9.21 0.66 -3.69
N LEU A 89 8.48 1.42 -2.86
CA LEU A 89 7.89 2.69 -3.27
C LEU A 89 8.95 3.72 -3.62
N HIS A 90 10.04 3.79 -2.86
CA HIS A 90 11.19 4.63 -3.22
C HIS A 90 11.81 4.21 -4.55
N ALA A 91 11.93 2.91 -4.78
CA ALA A 91 12.54 2.38 -6.00
C ALA A 91 11.77 2.79 -7.26
N ILE A 92 10.47 3.00 -7.18
CA ILE A 92 9.65 3.45 -8.31
C ILE A 92 9.51 4.98 -8.37
N GLY A 93 10.22 5.71 -7.51
CA GLY A 93 10.34 7.15 -7.61
C GLY A 93 9.55 7.98 -6.61
N LEU A 94 8.87 7.37 -5.64
CA LEU A 94 8.15 8.14 -4.62
C LEU A 94 9.12 8.57 -3.53
N ASP A 95 9.08 9.85 -3.17
CA ASP A 95 9.82 10.37 -2.01
C ASP A 95 9.01 10.14 -0.71
N HIS A 96 9.57 10.50 0.42
CA HIS A 96 8.91 10.34 1.72
C HIS A 96 7.56 11.04 1.78
N LYS A 97 7.47 12.22 1.21
CA LYS A 97 6.23 13.00 1.19
C LYS A 97 5.16 12.29 0.38
N ALA A 98 5.52 11.80 -0.81
CA ALA A 98 4.59 11.07 -1.67
C ALA A 98 4.12 9.78 -1.01
N ILE A 99 5.02 9.04 -0.37
CA ILE A 99 4.67 7.81 0.36
C ILE A 99 3.69 8.15 1.50
N GLY A 100 3.97 9.21 2.24
CA GLY A 100 3.11 9.64 3.34
C GLY A 100 1.72 10.07 2.91
N HIS A 101 1.54 10.53 1.68
CA HIS A 101 0.24 10.92 1.12
C HIS A 101 -0.48 9.78 0.41
N LEU A 102 0.25 8.75 -0.02
CA LEU A 102 -0.31 7.65 -0.81
C LEU A 102 -1.39 6.90 -0.05
N LEU A 103 -1.09 6.47 1.17
CA LEU A 103 -2.03 5.68 1.98
C LEU A 103 -3.30 6.47 2.31
N PRO A 104 -3.21 7.73 2.78
CA PRO A 104 -4.41 8.54 2.99
C PRO A 104 -5.24 8.75 1.72
N SER A 105 -4.61 8.90 0.55
CA SER A 105 -5.34 9.08 -0.71
C SER A 105 -6.13 7.84 -1.10
N ILE A 106 -5.58 6.65 -0.86
CA ILE A 106 -6.29 5.38 -1.09
C ILE A 106 -7.48 5.28 -0.13
N SER A 107 -7.24 5.54 1.15
CA SER A 107 -8.26 5.46 2.19
C SER A 107 -9.41 6.43 1.91
N ALA A 108 -9.11 7.67 1.54
CA ALA A 108 -10.11 8.67 1.24
C ALA A 108 -10.99 8.25 0.05
N PHE A 109 -10.40 7.74 -1.02
CA PHE A 109 -11.15 7.24 -2.17
C PHE A 109 -12.11 6.12 -1.75
N MET A 110 -11.61 5.18 -0.95
CA MET A 110 -12.41 4.03 -0.52
C MET A 110 -13.56 4.45 0.39
N GLU A 111 -13.33 5.42 1.28
CA GLU A 111 -14.41 5.96 2.12
C GLU A 111 -15.47 6.67 1.29
N GLU A 112 -15.06 7.54 0.38
CA GLU A 112 -15.98 8.35 -0.42
C GLU A 112 -16.73 7.55 -1.48
N THR A 113 -16.06 6.59 -2.11
CA THR A 113 -16.62 5.87 -3.26
C THR A 113 -17.23 4.55 -2.88
N CYS A 114 -16.66 3.85 -1.90
CA CYS A 114 -17.05 2.48 -1.55
C CYS A 114 -17.59 2.35 -0.13
N GLU A 115 -17.68 3.45 0.60
CA GLU A 115 -18.16 3.48 1.99
C GLU A 115 -17.34 2.55 2.91
N MET A 116 -16.07 2.30 2.57
CA MET A 116 -15.17 1.50 3.39
C MET A 116 -14.62 2.36 4.51
N THR A 117 -15.13 2.17 5.71
CA THR A 117 -14.70 2.90 6.90
C THR A 117 -14.00 1.96 7.88
N GLY A 118 -13.31 2.52 8.86
CA GLY A 118 -12.68 1.75 9.91
C GLY A 118 -11.21 1.40 9.67
N PHE A 119 -10.64 1.84 8.55
CA PHE A 119 -9.24 1.58 8.22
C PHE A 119 -8.33 2.80 8.49
N GLY A 120 -8.91 3.91 8.94
CA GLY A 120 -8.17 5.16 9.18
C GLY A 120 -7.42 5.60 7.94
N HIS A 121 -6.17 5.98 8.10
CA HIS A 121 -5.31 6.37 7.00
C HIS A 121 -4.33 5.27 6.59
N LEU A 122 -4.64 4.02 6.93
CA LEU A 122 -3.81 2.85 6.66
C LEU A 122 -2.43 2.93 7.33
N GLY A 123 -2.32 3.73 8.39
CA GLY A 123 -1.05 3.89 9.10
C GLY A 123 -0.51 2.61 9.70
N ASP A 124 -1.39 1.65 9.98
CA ASP A 124 -1.00 0.34 10.50
C ASP A 124 -0.18 -0.49 9.50
N LEU A 125 -0.27 -0.17 8.20
CA LEU A 125 0.53 -0.85 7.18
C LEU A 125 2.00 -0.46 7.23
N VAL A 126 2.30 0.74 7.71
CA VAL A 126 3.69 1.23 7.82
C VAL A 126 4.18 1.23 9.26
N GLY A 127 3.25 1.12 10.23
CA GLY A 127 3.59 1.17 11.64
C GLY A 127 4.24 2.48 12.04
N HIS A 128 5.06 2.43 13.07
CA HIS A 128 5.73 3.62 13.59
C HIS A 128 6.96 4.02 12.77
N ASP A 129 7.48 3.13 11.92
CA ASP A 129 8.75 3.38 11.21
C ASP A 129 8.62 4.52 10.20
N LEU A 130 7.53 4.54 9.41
CA LEU A 130 7.33 5.62 8.45
C LEU A 130 7.10 6.95 9.16
N ASP A 131 6.32 6.97 10.23
CA ASP A 131 6.08 8.18 11.02
C ASP A 131 7.38 8.74 11.59
N ALA A 132 8.25 7.86 12.08
CA ALA A 132 9.56 8.26 12.60
C ALA A 132 10.46 8.82 11.49
N GLU A 133 10.49 8.19 10.32
CA GLU A 133 11.27 8.65 9.17
C GLU A 133 10.76 10.00 8.66
N ILE A 134 9.45 10.17 8.53
CA ILE A 134 8.85 11.43 8.11
C ILE A 134 9.12 12.51 9.13
N GLY A 135 9.01 12.20 10.42
CA GLY A 135 9.32 13.13 11.49
C GLY A 135 10.78 13.57 11.47
N ALA A 136 11.71 12.65 11.28
CA ALA A 136 13.13 12.94 11.16
C ALA A 136 13.43 13.81 9.94
N ALA A 137 12.80 13.51 8.79
CA ALA A 137 12.97 14.31 7.58
C ALA A 137 12.45 15.74 7.75
N LYS A 138 11.35 15.92 8.49
CA LYS A 138 10.80 17.25 8.77
C LYS A 138 11.64 18.03 9.77
N ALA A 139 12.27 17.34 10.70
CA ALA A 139 13.12 17.96 11.71
C ALA A 139 14.48 18.39 11.17
N ALA A 140 14.88 17.77 10.07
CA ALA A 140 16.13 18.09 9.40
C ALA A 140 15.98 19.27 8.44
#